data_b1744d978018fd85831419ee112b250f
#
_entry.id   b1744d978018fd85831419ee112b250f
#
_cell.length_a   1.000
_cell.length_b   1.000
_cell.length_c   1.000
_cell.angle_alpha   90.00
_cell.angle_beta   90.00
_cell.angle_gamma   90.00
#
_symmetry.space_group_name_H-M   'P 1'
#
loop_
_entity.id
_entity.type
_entity.pdbx_description
1 polymer ?
#
loop_
_entity_poly.entity_id
_entity_poly.type
_entity_poly.pdbx_seq_one_letter_code
_entity_poly.pdbx_strand_id
1 'polypeptide(L)'
;LETPQNSIKKKIVLGVLFLLPIAIYMFFATGVNNFGKLPVLSQDVVSVSNFKDLNGAPVTLDNKITILGFFGDTPLQTKAYTYNLAHKIYKKNHEYKEFQFLILLPQSAKNGAKILTNKISEIAPTTAWKYAFGTPQAIQEAFTSL
;
A
#
# COMPACT_ATOMS: atom_id res chain seq x y z
N LEU A 1 -24.11 -18.44 -59.92
CA LEU A 1 -25.16 -18.96 -59.03
C LEU A 1 -24.53 -19.38 -57.71
N GLU A 2 -24.58 -18.51 -56.65
CA GLU A 2 -24.15 -18.87 -55.30
C GLU A 2 -25.11 -19.92 -54.73
N THR A 3 -24.55 -21.06 -54.30
CA THR A 3 -25.34 -22.09 -53.64
C THR A 3 -25.88 -21.56 -52.32
N PRO A 4 -27.15 -21.88 -51.93
CA PRO A 4 -27.79 -21.35 -50.73
C PRO A 4 -26.99 -21.61 -49.45
N GLN A 5 -26.17 -22.66 -49.43
CA GLN A 5 -25.32 -23.00 -48.31
C GLN A 5 -24.17 -22.00 -48.06
N ASN A 6 -23.65 -21.34 -49.12
CA ASN A 6 -22.64 -20.30 -48.99
C ASN A 6 -23.24 -18.98 -48.42
N SER A 7 -24.49 -18.69 -48.70
CA SER A 7 -25.18 -17.50 -48.18
C SER A 7 -25.42 -17.61 -46.66
N ILE A 8 -25.75 -18.78 -46.14
CA ILE A 8 -25.92 -19.01 -44.69
C ILE A 8 -24.60 -18.88 -43.95
N LYS A 9 -23.52 -19.48 -44.48
CA LYS A 9 -22.19 -19.39 -43.87
C LYS A 9 -21.71 -17.91 -43.80
N LYS A 10 -21.88 -17.15 -44.86
CA LYS A 10 -21.55 -15.72 -44.89
C LYS A 10 -22.30 -14.91 -43.81
N LYS A 11 -23.64 -15.19 -43.66
CA LYS A 11 -24.47 -14.52 -42.62
C LYS A 11 -24.03 -14.88 -41.20
N ILE A 12 -23.66 -16.17 -40.94
CA ILE A 12 -23.15 -16.57 -39.64
C ILE A 12 -21.82 -15.90 -39.34
N VAL A 13 -20.88 -15.93 -40.29
CA VAL A 13 -19.56 -15.26 -40.10
C VAL A 13 -19.73 -13.78 -39.85
N LEU A 14 -20.61 -13.11 -40.61
CA LEU A 14 -20.92 -11.70 -40.42
C LEU A 14 -21.53 -11.43 -39.01
N GLY A 15 -22.47 -12.28 -38.58
CA GLY A 15 -23.09 -12.20 -37.27
C GLY A 15 -22.07 -12.35 -36.14
N VAL A 16 -21.18 -13.37 -36.23
CA VAL A 16 -20.11 -13.56 -35.25
C VAL A 16 -19.16 -12.36 -35.23
N LEU A 17 -18.77 -11.84 -36.40
CA LEU A 17 -17.86 -10.71 -36.51
C LEU A 17 -18.40 -9.45 -35.81
N PHE A 18 -19.71 -9.21 -35.90
CA PHE A 18 -20.35 -8.05 -35.27
C PHE A 18 -20.72 -8.28 -33.80
N LEU A 19 -21.20 -9.47 -33.44
CA LEU A 19 -21.64 -9.76 -32.07
C LEU A 19 -20.49 -10.03 -31.11
N LEU A 20 -19.38 -10.59 -31.60
CA LEU A 20 -18.25 -10.96 -30.75
C LEU A 20 -17.59 -9.73 -30.05
N PRO A 21 -17.31 -8.60 -30.73
CA PRO A 21 -16.81 -7.42 -30.05
C PRO A 21 -17.78 -6.87 -29.00
N ILE A 22 -19.10 -6.89 -29.28
CA ILE A 22 -20.12 -6.45 -28.34
C ILE A 22 -20.16 -7.38 -27.13
N ALA A 23 -20.12 -8.68 -27.32
CA ALA A 23 -20.10 -9.67 -26.24
C ALA A 23 -18.85 -9.51 -25.36
N ILE A 24 -17.68 -9.31 -25.97
CA ILE A 24 -16.43 -9.04 -25.26
C ILE A 24 -16.53 -7.75 -24.45
N TYR A 25 -17.05 -6.68 -25.05
CA TYR A 25 -17.24 -5.42 -24.36
C TYR A 25 -18.20 -5.57 -23.17
N MET A 26 -19.34 -6.24 -23.34
CA MET A 26 -20.28 -6.52 -22.25
C MET A 26 -19.64 -7.37 -21.15
N PHE A 27 -18.85 -8.37 -21.50
CA PHE A 27 -18.14 -9.19 -20.53
C PHE A 27 -17.18 -8.36 -19.66
N PHE A 28 -16.39 -7.47 -20.27
CA PHE A 28 -15.50 -6.59 -19.52
C PHE A 28 -16.24 -5.47 -18.78
N ALA A 29 -17.32 -4.94 -19.33
CA ALA A 29 -18.12 -3.88 -18.69
C ALA A 29 -18.93 -4.39 -17.49
N THR A 30 -19.39 -5.67 -17.53
CA THR A 30 -20.11 -6.29 -16.42
C THR A 30 -19.20 -7.05 -15.46
N GLY A 31 -17.94 -7.24 -15.85
CA GLY A 31 -16.93 -7.88 -15.00
C GLY A 31 -16.78 -7.09 -13.69
N VAL A 32 -17.20 -7.68 -12.58
CA VAL A 32 -17.00 -7.08 -11.25
C VAL A 32 -15.50 -7.04 -10.99
N ASN A 33 -14.96 -5.84 -10.93
CA ASN A 33 -13.55 -5.61 -10.70
C ASN A 33 -13.20 -5.93 -9.23
N ASN A 34 -13.02 -7.21 -8.92
CA ASN A 34 -12.69 -7.68 -7.57
C ASN A 34 -11.24 -7.35 -7.16
N PHE A 35 -10.42 -6.89 -8.11
CA PHE A 35 -9.02 -6.53 -7.82
C PHE A 35 -8.87 -5.26 -6.98
N GLY A 36 -9.91 -4.43 -6.90
CA GLY A 36 -9.88 -3.18 -6.13
C GLY A 36 -10.42 -3.29 -4.70
N LYS A 37 -11.03 -4.40 -4.32
CA LYS A 37 -11.60 -4.59 -2.99
C LYS A 37 -10.72 -5.53 -2.17
N LEU A 38 -9.79 -4.95 -1.42
CA LEU A 38 -9.06 -5.69 -0.40
C LEU A 38 -10.03 -6.06 0.74
N PRO A 39 -9.96 -7.29 1.27
CA PRO A 39 -10.76 -7.63 2.45
C PRO A 39 -10.32 -6.77 3.64
N VAL A 40 -11.30 -6.27 4.38
CA VAL A 40 -11.04 -5.62 5.66
C VAL A 40 -10.80 -6.72 6.68
N LEU A 41 -9.58 -6.81 7.21
CA LEU A 41 -9.19 -7.83 8.18
C LEU A 41 -9.49 -7.38 9.60
N SER A 42 -9.29 -6.10 9.91
CA SER A 42 -9.62 -5.48 11.19
C SER A 42 -10.24 -4.11 10.95
N GLN A 43 -11.30 -3.77 11.70
CA GLN A 43 -11.96 -2.47 11.60
C GLN A 43 -11.47 -1.47 12.65
N ASP A 44 -11.01 -1.98 13.79
CA ASP A 44 -10.68 -1.17 14.97
C ASP A 44 -9.17 -1.23 15.26
N VAL A 45 -8.37 -0.67 14.37
CA VAL A 45 -6.94 -0.49 14.64
C VAL A 45 -6.77 0.57 15.72
N VAL A 46 -6.05 0.24 16.78
CA VAL A 46 -5.80 1.16 17.91
C VAL A 46 -5.21 2.47 17.41
N SER A 47 -5.73 3.57 17.97
CA SER A 47 -5.24 4.90 17.64
C SER A 47 -3.75 5.05 17.93
N VAL A 48 -3.01 5.53 16.94
CA VAL A 48 -1.58 5.85 17.08
C VAL A 48 -1.32 7.26 17.62
N SER A 49 -2.37 7.97 18.05
CA SER A 49 -2.27 9.36 18.54
C SER A 49 -1.34 9.53 19.75
N ASN A 50 -1.15 8.45 20.54
CA ASN A 50 -0.22 8.44 21.68
C ASN A 50 1.25 8.34 21.27
N PHE A 51 1.52 8.05 20.01
CA PHE A 51 2.88 8.03 19.48
C PHE A 51 3.28 9.42 19.00
N LYS A 52 4.55 9.73 19.19
CA LYS A 52 5.13 11.01 18.77
C LYS A 52 6.25 10.78 17.77
N ASP A 53 6.32 11.58 16.75
CA ASP A 53 7.40 11.55 15.77
C ASP A 53 8.74 12.05 16.34
N LEU A 54 9.77 12.14 15.50
CA LEU A 54 11.09 12.67 15.87
C LEU A 54 11.04 14.08 16.42
N ASN A 55 10.08 14.88 15.97
CA ASN A 55 9.89 16.28 16.36
C ASN A 55 8.96 16.43 17.58
N GLY A 56 8.38 15.33 18.06
CA GLY A 56 7.42 15.34 19.17
C GLY A 56 5.98 15.61 18.75
N ALA A 57 5.69 15.69 17.45
CA ALA A 57 4.34 15.84 16.94
C ALA A 57 3.57 14.51 16.99
N PRO A 58 2.25 14.55 17.26
CA PRO A 58 1.43 13.34 17.21
C PRO A 58 1.35 12.82 15.79
N VAL A 59 1.21 11.50 15.65
CA VAL A 59 1.03 10.84 14.34
C VAL A 59 -0.42 10.39 14.18
N THR A 60 -0.87 10.30 12.92
CA THR A 60 -2.23 9.85 12.59
C THR A 60 -2.22 8.90 11.41
N LEU A 61 -3.23 8.04 11.34
CA LEU A 61 -3.54 7.16 10.21
C LEU A 61 -4.63 7.74 9.31
N ASP A 62 -5.30 8.82 9.75
CA ASP A 62 -6.49 9.37 9.09
C ASP A 62 -6.20 9.85 7.68
N ASN A 63 -7.06 9.47 6.75
CA ASN A 63 -6.98 9.82 5.33
C ASN A 63 -5.62 9.50 4.68
N LYS A 64 -4.97 8.43 5.17
CA LYS A 64 -3.68 7.98 4.64
C LYS A 64 -3.69 6.49 4.30
N ILE A 65 -3.08 6.16 3.18
CA ILE A 65 -2.66 4.80 2.89
C ILE A 65 -1.35 4.59 3.63
N THR A 66 -1.43 3.90 4.77
CA THR A 66 -0.29 3.75 5.67
C THR A 66 0.31 2.35 5.59
N ILE A 67 1.61 2.27 5.33
CA ILE A 67 2.37 1.07 5.62
C ILE A 67 2.86 1.19 7.05
N LEU A 68 2.23 0.42 7.94
CA LEU A 68 2.57 0.37 9.36
C LEU A 68 3.64 -0.70 9.57
N GLY A 69 4.73 -0.32 10.24
CA GLY A 69 5.83 -1.21 10.57
C GLY A 69 6.12 -1.19 12.06
N PHE A 70 6.46 -2.37 12.60
CA PHE A 70 6.85 -2.55 13.99
C PHE A 70 8.30 -3.00 14.02
N PHE A 71 9.19 -2.15 14.46
CA PHE A 71 10.60 -2.48 14.55
C PHE A 71 11.02 -2.48 16.02
N GLY A 72 11.92 -3.41 16.36
CA GLY A 72 12.54 -3.45 17.66
C GLY A 72 13.65 -2.41 17.82
N ASP A 73 14.30 -2.45 18.95
CA ASP A 73 15.45 -1.60 19.28
C ASP A 73 16.80 -2.16 18.76
N THR A 74 16.79 -3.33 18.11
CA THR A 74 17.99 -3.93 17.52
C THR A 74 18.48 -3.12 16.32
N PRO A 75 19.59 -2.36 16.43
CA PRO A 75 19.97 -1.38 15.40
C PRO A 75 20.22 -2.00 14.03
N LEU A 76 20.80 -3.21 13.99
CA LEU A 76 21.15 -3.88 12.73
C LEU A 76 19.89 -4.30 11.95
N GLN A 77 18.91 -4.90 12.63
CA GLN A 77 17.66 -5.33 12.00
C GLN A 77 16.84 -4.14 11.54
N THR A 78 16.70 -3.13 12.39
CA THR A 78 15.98 -1.89 12.05
C THR A 78 16.60 -1.22 10.83
N LYS A 79 17.93 -1.17 10.73
CA LYS A 79 18.67 -0.66 9.58
C LYS A 79 18.35 -1.47 8.31
N ALA A 80 18.45 -2.79 8.37
CA ALA A 80 18.23 -3.67 7.22
C ALA A 80 16.80 -3.56 6.69
N TYR A 81 15.79 -3.58 7.56
CA TYR A 81 14.39 -3.42 7.18
C TYR A 81 14.11 -2.02 6.58
N THR A 82 14.63 -0.98 7.21
CA THR A 82 14.50 0.41 6.72
C THR A 82 15.02 0.53 5.29
N TYR A 83 16.24 0.05 5.01
CA TYR A 83 16.82 0.13 3.66
C TYR A 83 16.02 -0.69 2.64
N ASN A 84 15.62 -1.91 2.99
CA ASN A 84 14.84 -2.74 2.09
C ASN A 84 13.49 -2.10 1.73
N LEU A 85 12.76 -1.57 2.71
CA LEU A 85 11.49 -0.89 2.49
C LEU A 85 11.68 0.42 1.72
N ALA A 86 12.71 1.19 2.05
CA ALA A 86 13.00 2.44 1.36
C ALA A 86 13.28 2.22 -0.13
N HIS A 87 14.10 1.25 -0.48
CA HIS A 87 14.44 0.98 -1.89
C HIS A 87 13.33 0.28 -2.66
N LYS A 88 12.66 -0.69 -2.04
CA LYS A 88 11.69 -1.54 -2.76
C LYS A 88 10.32 -0.90 -2.90
N ILE A 89 9.87 -0.16 -1.89
CA ILE A 89 8.50 0.34 -1.81
C ILE A 89 8.47 1.87 -1.75
N TYR A 90 9.15 2.49 -0.78
CA TYR A 90 9.05 3.91 -0.51
C TYR A 90 9.46 4.76 -1.70
N LYS A 91 10.62 4.48 -2.30
CA LYS A 91 11.15 5.20 -3.46
C LYS A 91 10.17 5.27 -4.63
N LYS A 92 9.29 4.28 -4.78
CA LYS A 92 8.32 4.21 -5.87
C LYS A 92 6.98 4.92 -5.57
N ASN A 93 6.65 5.09 -4.29
CA ASN A 93 5.32 5.51 -3.88
C ASN A 93 5.29 6.81 -3.06
N HIS A 94 6.44 7.39 -2.71
CA HIS A 94 6.52 8.59 -1.84
C HIS A 94 5.88 9.85 -2.43
N GLU A 95 5.65 9.88 -3.75
CA GLU A 95 5.02 11.01 -4.44
C GLU A 95 3.50 11.07 -4.26
N TYR A 96 2.86 9.96 -3.86
CA TYR A 96 1.42 9.95 -3.60
C TYR A 96 1.11 10.68 -2.30
N LYS A 97 0.24 11.72 -2.35
CA LYS A 97 -0.05 12.61 -1.23
C LYS A 97 -0.67 11.90 -0.01
N GLU A 98 -1.48 10.87 -0.27
CA GLU A 98 -2.15 10.08 0.76
C GLU A 98 -1.28 8.94 1.30
N PHE A 99 -0.10 8.72 0.73
CA PHE A 99 0.80 7.62 1.11
C PHE A 99 1.71 8.02 2.27
N GLN A 100 1.88 7.12 3.24
CA GLN A 100 2.88 7.26 4.30
C GLN A 100 3.44 5.91 4.77
N PHE A 101 4.68 5.94 5.21
CA PHE A 101 5.27 4.95 6.09
C PHE A 101 5.23 5.44 7.52
N LEU A 102 4.72 4.60 8.42
CA LEU A 102 4.72 4.85 9.85
C LEU A 102 5.38 3.67 10.56
N ILE A 103 6.58 3.88 11.08
CA ILE A 103 7.35 2.85 11.77
C ILE A 103 7.30 3.12 13.27
N LEU A 104 6.67 2.20 14.01
CA LEU A 104 6.58 2.27 15.46
C LEU A 104 7.83 1.70 16.10
N LEU A 105 8.42 2.47 17.00
CA LEU A 105 9.67 2.16 17.67
C LEU A 105 9.58 2.46 19.17
N PRO A 106 10.33 1.73 20.00
CA PRO A 106 10.51 2.13 21.40
C PRO A 106 11.35 3.41 21.50
N GLN A 107 11.19 4.14 22.60
CA GLN A 107 11.91 5.39 22.85
C GLN A 107 13.44 5.23 22.78
N SER A 108 13.96 4.07 23.18
CA SER A 108 15.39 3.73 23.12
C SER A 108 15.98 3.83 21.71
N ALA A 109 15.18 3.58 20.69
CA ALA A 109 15.60 3.58 19.29
C ALA A 109 15.65 5.00 18.64
N LYS A 110 15.29 6.06 19.37
CA LYS A 110 15.14 7.42 18.81
C LYS A 110 16.40 7.94 18.11
N ASN A 111 17.56 7.76 18.73
CA ASN A 111 18.85 8.20 18.16
C ASN A 111 19.18 7.46 16.86
N GLY A 112 18.97 6.13 16.84
CA GLY A 112 19.15 5.32 15.64
C GLY A 112 18.21 5.72 14.50
N ALA A 113 16.94 5.98 14.82
CA ALA A 113 15.95 6.42 13.84
C ALA A 113 16.33 7.77 13.18
N LYS A 114 16.88 8.71 13.94
CA LYS A 114 17.37 9.99 13.40
C LYS A 114 18.48 9.78 12.36
N ILE A 115 19.43 8.90 12.66
CA ILE A 115 20.50 8.56 11.71
C ILE A 115 19.93 7.90 10.46
N LEU A 116 18.95 6.99 10.61
CA LEU A 116 18.31 6.32 9.49
C LEU A 116 17.48 7.28 8.64
N THR A 117 16.82 8.28 9.23
CA THR A 117 16.09 9.31 8.47
C THR A 117 17.03 10.06 7.52
N ASN A 118 18.22 10.43 7.98
CA ASN A 118 19.21 11.08 7.13
C ASN A 118 19.65 10.15 5.97
N LYS A 119 19.74 8.85 6.22
CA LYS A 119 20.07 7.88 5.16
C LYS A 119 18.93 7.66 4.17
N ILE A 120 17.68 7.69 4.62
CA ILE A 120 16.53 7.61 3.72
C ILE A 120 16.45 8.86 2.83
N SER A 121 16.82 10.04 3.34
CA SER A 121 16.83 11.27 2.56
C SER A 121 17.79 11.24 1.37
N GLU A 122 18.80 10.38 1.41
CA GLU A 122 19.69 10.10 0.26
C GLU A 122 18.99 9.28 -0.84
N ILE A 123 17.89 8.58 -0.51
CA ILE A 123 17.14 7.69 -1.42
C ILE A 123 15.93 8.42 -2.00
N ALA A 124 15.16 9.10 -1.14
CA ALA A 124 13.94 9.83 -1.50
C ALA A 124 13.59 10.87 -0.42
N PRO A 125 12.78 11.91 -0.74
CA PRO A 125 12.28 12.86 0.25
C PRO A 125 11.58 12.14 1.41
N THR A 126 11.85 12.55 2.66
CA THR A 126 11.35 11.85 3.87
C THR A 126 10.00 12.34 4.37
N THR A 127 9.28 13.14 3.60
CA THR A 127 7.99 13.74 3.98
C THR A 127 6.92 12.72 4.35
N ALA A 128 6.89 11.60 3.64
CA ALA A 128 5.95 10.51 3.86
C ALA A 128 6.55 9.34 4.69
N TRP A 129 7.79 9.46 5.17
CA TRP A 129 8.43 8.47 6.04
C TRP A 129 8.52 8.99 7.46
N LYS A 130 7.82 8.33 8.39
CA LYS A 130 7.77 8.73 9.79
C LYS A 130 8.19 7.60 10.70
N TYR A 131 9.05 7.92 11.65
CA TYR A 131 9.28 7.11 12.83
C TYR A 131 8.45 7.67 13.98
N ALA A 132 7.72 6.82 14.66
CA ALA A 132 6.90 7.20 15.80
C ALA A 132 7.28 6.38 17.03
N PHE A 133 7.37 7.05 18.15
CA PHE A 133 7.91 6.51 19.40
C PHE A 133 6.82 6.37 20.43
N GLY A 134 6.74 5.20 21.04
CA GLY A 134 5.79 4.89 22.11
C GLY A 134 6.42 4.04 23.21
N THR A 135 5.62 3.71 24.22
CA THR A 135 5.98 2.73 25.23
C THR A 135 5.91 1.32 24.64
N PRO A 136 6.64 0.33 25.19
CA PRO A 136 6.52 -1.06 24.75
C PRO A 136 5.09 -1.59 24.80
N GLN A 137 4.32 -1.18 25.82
CA GLN A 137 2.89 -1.55 25.95
C GLN A 137 2.05 -0.98 24.82
N ALA A 138 2.19 0.31 24.49
CA ALA A 138 1.47 0.94 23.39
C ALA A 138 1.81 0.29 22.04
N ILE A 139 3.06 -0.09 21.82
CA ILE A 139 3.50 -0.81 20.61
C ILE A 139 2.83 -2.20 20.55
N GLN A 140 2.78 -2.93 21.68
CA GLN A 140 2.14 -4.23 21.75
C GLN A 140 0.63 -4.13 21.52
N GLU A 141 -0.05 -3.14 22.10
CA GLU A 141 -1.48 -2.88 21.88
C GLU A 141 -1.76 -2.58 20.40
N ALA A 142 -0.95 -1.73 19.77
CA ALA A 142 -1.07 -1.44 18.35
C ALA A 142 -0.85 -2.69 17.48
N PHE A 143 0.12 -3.53 17.82
CA PHE A 143 0.37 -4.78 17.11
C PHE A 143 -0.77 -5.79 17.24
N THR A 144 -1.36 -5.92 18.42
CA THR A 144 -2.45 -6.88 18.68
C THR A 144 -3.80 -6.43 18.13
N SER A 145 -3.94 -5.16 17.74
CA SER A 145 -5.15 -4.61 17.11
C SER A 145 -5.26 -4.88 15.61
N LEU A 146 -4.21 -5.42 15.00
CA LEU A 146 -4.16 -5.75 13.56
C LEU A 146 -4.64 -7.17 13.29
#